data_7e43bb93ab94befd3f8dcef882be89ff
#
_entry.id   7e43bb93ab94befd3f8dcef882be89ff
#
_cell.length_a   1.000
_cell.length_b   1.000
_cell.length_c   1.000
_cell.angle_alpha   90.00
_cell.angle_beta   90.00
_cell.angle_gamma   90.00
#
_symmetry.space_group_name_H-M   'P 1'
#
loop_
_entity.id
_entity.type
_entity.pdbx_description
1 polymer ?
#
loop_
_entity_poly.entity_id
_entity_poly.type
_entity_poly.pdbx_seq_one_letter_code
_entity_poly.pdbx_strand_id
1 'polypeptide(L)'
;VNEQMDSSNGLDPIRVKAVFYALCFGADAPSASAADSFVECFYTTETRTRTVEVTLEDGTTSTEEEEYTVAVPVSLYQAYANLEAHLGRTITEDDKSNIDHIYTMIAGSAGGGSYDGEYLRGGGASIDLDISTFTDPSTKNAADLAIYATHAWESGWGYVWGTYGNVLTDSLFAYKLEQYPDGVGTYADFIRANWLGGRTTDCVGLIKGYGWLDPDTLTIGYATNGMPDLGANQMYYSASVSGPIETMPDTPGLAVWHDGHIGVYIGDGYVIEAMNTKKGVVKTKLEGRGWTHWLEIEYINYD
;
A
#
# COMPACT_ATOMS: atom_id res chain seq x y z
N VAL A 1 -15.26 -15.39 10.49
CA VAL A 1 -14.22 -14.63 9.77
C VAL A 1 -13.05 -15.54 9.40
N ASN A 2 -12.40 -16.23 10.34
CA ASN A 2 -11.26 -17.12 10.01
C ASN A 2 -11.63 -18.29 9.08
N GLU A 3 -12.83 -18.82 9.19
CA GLU A 3 -13.30 -19.97 8.39
C GLU A 3 -13.72 -19.56 6.97
N GLN A 4 -14.11 -18.29 6.77
CA GLN A 4 -14.52 -17.75 5.48
C GLN A 4 -13.35 -17.12 4.71
N MET A 5 -12.20 -17.00 5.36
CA MET A 5 -11.01 -16.42 4.72
C MET A 5 -10.14 -17.51 4.15
N ASP A 6 -10.23 -17.68 2.84
CA ASP A 6 -9.30 -18.48 2.06
C ASP A 6 -8.13 -17.60 1.63
N SER A 7 -6.92 -18.02 1.94
CA SER A 7 -5.69 -17.35 1.52
C SER A 7 -5.52 -17.27 -0.02
N SER A 8 -6.33 -18.03 -0.76
CA SER A 8 -6.32 -18.01 -2.22
C SER A 8 -7.02 -16.79 -2.85
N ASN A 9 -7.84 -16.07 -2.09
CA ASN A 9 -8.58 -14.92 -2.63
C ASN A 9 -7.87 -13.56 -2.46
N GLY A 10 -6.64 -13.56 -1.94
CA GLY A 10 -5.81 -12.36 -1.85
C GLY A 10 -6.22 -11.33 -0.78
N LEU A 11 -7.18 -11.66 0.08
CA LEU A 11 -7.57 -10.77 1.17
C LEU A 11 -6.50 -10.77 2.27
N ASP A 12 -6.22 -9.59 2.84
CA ASP A 12 -5.40 -9.49 4.06
C ASP A 12 -6.20 -9.95 5.29
N PRO A 13 -5.94 -11.16 5.84
CA PRO A 13 -6.69 -11.71 6.95
C PRO A 13 -6.54 -10.89 8.23
N ILE A 14 -5.43 -10.21 8.41
CA ILE A 14 -5.19 -9.38 9.59
C ILE A 14 -6.04 -8.11 9.53
N ARG A 15 -6.10 -7.50 8.35
CA ARG A 15 -6.92 -6.30 8.12
C ARG A 15 -8.42 -6.59 8.32
N VAL A 16 -8.93 -7.66 7.72
CA VAL A 16 -10.33 -8.07 7.87
C VAL A 16 -10.68 -8.36 9.34
N LYS A 17 -9.75 -9.02 10.07
CA LYS A 17 -9.93 -9.25 11.52
C LYS A 17 -9.94 -7.95 12.31
N ALA A 18 -9.04 -7.01 12.01
CA ALA A 18 -8.99 -5.72 12.70
C ALA A 18 -10.27 -4.92 12.50
N VAL A 19 -10.79 -4.86 11.28
CA VAL A 19 -12.07 -4.22 10.96
C VAL A 19 -13.22 -4.90 11.72
N PHE A 20 -13.24 -6.23 11.72
CA PHE A 20 -14.28 -6.99 12.44
C PHE A 20 -14.26 -6.69 13.95
N TYR A 21 -13.09 -6.73 14.57
CA TYR A 21 -12.95 -6.43 15.99
C TYR A 21 -13.34 -4.98 16.32
N ALA A 22 -12.93 -4.02 15.49
CA ALA A 22 -13.21 -2.61 15.73
C ALA A 22 -14.72 -2.28 15.63
N LEU A 23 -15.40 -2.86 14.63
CA LEU A 23 -16.76 -2.48 14.28
C LEU A 23 -17.84 -3.40 14.89
N CYS A 24 -17.50 -4.64 15.21
CA CYS A 24 -18.45 -5.67 15.66
C CYS A 24 -18.19 -6.18 17.08
N PHE A 25 -17.09 -5.76 17.72
CA PHE A 25 -16.76 -6.23 19.06
C PHE A 25 -17.69 -5.61 20.11
N GLY A 26 -18.43 -6.46 20.83
CA GLY A 26 -19.45 -6.03 21.82
C GLY A 26 -20.88 -6.34 21.39
N ALA A 27 -21.11 -6.77 20.15
CA ALA A 27 -22.35 -7.43 19.75
C ALA A 27 -22.33 -8.91 20.18
N ASP A 28 -23.50 -9.52 20.32
CA ASP A 28 -23.61 -10.98 20.46
C ASP A 28 -22.83 -11.67 19.33
N ALA A 29 -22.23 -12.82 19.61
CA ALA A 29 -21.41 -13.54 18.65
C ALA A 29 -22.17 -13.66 17.30
N PRO A 30 -21.61 -13.13 16.20
CA PRO A 30 -22.30 -13.13 14.93
C PRO A 30 -22.52 -14.56 14.43
N SER A 31 -23.66 -14.77 13.76
CA SER A 31 -23.92 -16.03 13.07
C SER A 31 -22.90 -16.23 11.93
N ALA A 32 -22.73 -17.46 11.46
CA ALA A 32 -21.86 -17.74 10.31
C ALA A 32 -22.25 -16.89 9.09
N SER A 33 -23.55 -16.74 8.81
CA SER A 33 -24.04 -15.92 7.69
C SER A 33 -23.73 -14.42 7.86
N ALA A 34 -23.68 -13.90 9.08
CA ALA A 34 -23.28 -12.52 9.34
C ALA A 34 -21.76 -12.33 9.10
N ALA A 35 -20.94 -13.34 9.40
CA ALA A 35 -19.52 -13.32 9.09
C ALA A 35 -19.26 -13.41 7.59
N ASP A 36 -20.02 -14.20 6.84
CA ASP A 36 -19.95 -14.28 5.38
C ASP A 36 -20.25 -12.92 4.76
N SER A 37 -21.39 -12.32 5.09
CA SER A 37 -21.78 -11.00 4.56
C SER A 37 -20.81 -9.89 4.94
N PHE A 38 -20.14 -10.01 6.09
CA PHE A 38 -19.07 -9.08 6.48
C PHE A 38 -17.85 -9.24 5.59
N VAL A 39 -17.40 -10.47 5.35
CA VAL A 39 -16.23 -10.74 4.49
C VAL A 39 -16.50 -10.33 3.05
N GLU A 40 -17.72 -10.49 2.55
CA GLU A 40 -18.13 -10.03 1.21
C GLU A 40 -17.95 -8.52 0.99
N CYS A 41 -17.84 -7.71 2.03
CA CYS A 41 -17.51 -6.29 1.88
C CYS A 41 -16.08 -6.04 1.36
N PHE A 42 -15.19 -7.02 1.43
CA PHE A 42 -13.76 -6.88 1.10
C PHE A 42 -13.40 -7.41 -0.28
N TYR A 43 -14.34 -8.01 -1.00
CA TYR A 43 -14.08 -8.48 -2.36
C TYR A 43 -15.28 -8.26 -3.27
N THR A 44 -15.03 -8.29 -4.57
CA THR A 44 -16.03 -8.46 -5.61
C THR A 44 -15.82 -9.81 -6.29
N THR A 45 -16.78 -10.23 -7.14
CA THR A 45 -16.65 -11.48 -7.88
C THR A 45 -16.49 -11.20 -9.38
N GLU A 46 -15.55 -11.88 -10.00
CA GLU A 46 -15.37 -11.88 -11.45
C GLU A 46 -15.61 -13.26 -12.01
N THR A 47 -16.32 -13.33 -13.14
CA THR A 47 -16.42 -14.56 -13.91
C THR A 47 -15.25 -14.64 -14.88
N ARG A 48 -14.52 -15.74 -14.83
CA ARG A 48 -13.39 -16.07 -15.73
C ARG A 48 -13.66 -17.36 -16.45
N THR A 49 -13.03 -17.54 -17.60
CA THR A 49 -13.12 -18.76 -18.39
C THR A 49 -11.80 -19.52 -18.32
N ARG A 50 -11.86 -20.82 -18.17
CA ARG A 50 -10.70 -21.71 -18.30
C ARG A 50 -11.01 -22.87 -19.21
N THR A 51 -9.99 -23.37 -19.89
CA THR A 51 -10.10 -24.61 -20.68
C THR A 51 -9.86 -25.80 -19.74
N VAL A 52 -10.80 -26.73 -19.70
CA VAL A 52 -10.71 -27.97 -18.93
C VAL A 52 -10.67 -29.17 -19.88
N GLU A 53 -9.88 -30.19 -19.55
CA GLU A 53 -9.91 -31.45 -20.25
C GLU A 53 -11.04 -32.32 -19.70
N VAL A 54 -11.91 -32.77 -20.59
CA VAL A 54 -13.03 -33.68 -20.29
C VAL A 54 -12.78 -35.01 -20.95
N THR A 55 -12.84 -36.09 -20.18
CA THR A 55 -12.76 -37.46 -20.74
C THR A 55 -14.15 -37.91 -21.17
N LEU A 56 -14.31 -38.21 -22.46
CA LEU A 56 -15.56 -38.69 -23.04
C LEU A 56 -15.78 -40.18 -22.68
N GLU A 57 -17.02 -40.64 -22.79
CA GLU A 57 -17.42 -42.03 -22.47
C GLU A 57 -16.65 -43.09 -23.28
N ASP A 58 -16.11 -42.74 -24.45
CA ASP A 58 -15.28 -43.59 -25.29
C ASP A 58 -13.79 -43.61 -24.91
N GLY A 59 -13.41 -42.89 -23.84
CA GLY A 59 -12.04 -42.80 -23.34
C GLY A 59 -11.15 -41.77 -24.06
N THR A 60 -11.69 -41.00 -25.00
CA THR A 60 -10.97 -39.88 -25.64
C THR A 60 -11.06 -38.61 -24.78
N THR A 61 -10.06 -37.73 -24.91
CA THR A 61 -10.06 -36.41 -24.26
C THR A 61 -10.51 -35.32 -25.22
N SER A 62 -11.40 -34.46 -24.75
CA SER A 62 -11.83 -33.22 -25.41
C SER A 62 -11.55 -32.05 -24.48
N THR A 63 -11.44 -30.83 -25.02
CA THR A 63 -11.33 -29.61 -24.22
C THR A 63 -12.64 -28.84 -24.28
N GLU A 64 -13.12 -28.41 -23.10
CA GLU A 64 -14.31 -27.56 -22.98
C GLU A 64 -13.94 -26.25 -22.24
N GLU A 65 -14.66 -25.19 -22.56
CA GLU A 65 -14.55 -23.93 -21.79
C GLU A 65 -15.50 -23.99 -20.60
N GLU A 66 -14.95 -23.81 -19.41
CA GLU A 66 -15.69 -23.73 -18.15
C GLU A 66 -15.63 -22.32 -17.60
N GLU A 67 -16.79 -21.70 -17.33
CA GLU A 67 -16.86 -20.48 -16.59
C GLU A 67 -16.75 -20.76 -15.08
N TYR A 68 -15.92 -19.99 -14.40
CA TYR A 68 -15.78 -20.05 -12.94
C TYR A 68 -15.69 -18.66 -12.34
N THR A 69 -16.13 -18.52 -11.10
CA THR A 69 -16.14 -17.24 -10.39
C THR A 69 -14.94 -17.17 -9.45
N VAL A 70 -14.23 -16.04 -9.46
CA VAL A 70 -13.13 -15.75 -8.54
C VAL A 70 -13.48 -14.54 -7.68
N ALA A 71 -13.07 -14.58 -6.42
CA ALA A 71 -13.11 -13.41 -5.54
C ALA A 71 -11.91 -12.51 -5.85
N VAL A 72 -12.17 -11.22 -6.05
CA VAL A 72 -11.16 -10.20 -6.31
C VAL A 72 -11.23 -9.19 -5.17
N PRO A 73 -10.12 -8.98 -4.41
CA PRO A 73 -10.10 -8.00 -3.34
C PRO A 73 -10.42 -6.59 -3.86
N VAL A 74 -11.23 -5.84 -3.10
CA VAL A 74 -11.45 -4.42 -3.37
C VAL A 74 -10.46 -3.59 -2.57
N SER A 75 -10.25 -2.33 -2.97
CA SER A 75 -9.46 -1.39 -2.17
C SER A 75 -10.06 -1.23 -0.77
N LEU A 76 -9.24 -0.87 0.21
CA LEU A 76 -9.73 -0.63 1.58
C LEU A 76 -10.79 0.49 1.62
N TYR A 77 -10.62 1.51 0.78
CA TYR A 77 -11.63 2.57 0.59
C TYR A 77 -12.97 2.01 0.14
N GLN A 78 -12.98 1.15 -0.89
CA GLN A 78 -14.22 0.50 -1.35
C GLN A 78 -14.78 -0.45 -0.30
N ALA A 79 -13.92 -1.16 0.43
CA ALA A 79 -14.35 -2.03 1.53
C ALA A 79 -15.07 -1.22 2.63
N TYR A 80 -14.58 -0.04 2.97
CA TYR A 80 -15.26 0.84 3.93
C TYR A 80 -16.62 1.31 3.41
N ALA A 81 -16.74 1.71 2.14
CA ALA A 81 -18.03 2.08 1.56
C ALA A 81 -19.03 0.90 1.57
N ASN A 82 -18.56 -0.31 1.26
CA ASN A 82 -19.38 -1.52 1.34
C ASN A 82 -19.81 -1.82 2.79
N LEU A 83 -18.91 -1.65 3.74
CA LEU A 83 -19.17 -1.83 5.18
C LEU A 83 -20.17 -0.78 5.71
N GLU A 84 -20.07 0.47 5.30
CA GLU A 84 -21.06 1.49 5.66
C GLU A 84 -22.47 1.11 5.19
N ALA A 85 -22.57 0.64 3.94
CA ALA A 85 -23.83 0.13 3.41
C ALA A 85 -24.33 -1.12 4.17
N HIS A 86 -23.41 -2.04 4.50
CA HIS A 86 -23.73 -3.26 5.25
C HIS A 86 -24.16 -2.98 6.70
N LEU A 87 -23.44 -2.08 7.39
CA LEU A 87 -23.69 -1.75 8.79
C LEU A 87 -24.81 -0.70 8.96
N GLY A 88 -25.22 -0.01 7.88
CA GLY A 88 -26.22 1.07 7.93
C GLY A 88 -25.75 2.31 8.71
N ARG A 89 -24.45 2.51 8.85
CA ARG A 89 -23.85 3.68 9.51
C ARG A 89 -22.54 4.10 8.84
N THR A 90 -22.19 5.37 9.01
CA THR A 90 -20.87 5.87 8.57
C THR A 90 -19.76 5.30 9.44
N ILE A 91 -18.64 4.94 8.81
CA ILE A 91 -17.39 4.58 9.48
C ILE A 91 -16.63 5.88 9.75
N THR A 92 -16.57 6.27 11.01
CA THR A 92 -15.94 7.52 11.43
C THR A 92 -14.40 7.43 11.40
N GLU A 93 -13.73 8.56 11.50
CA GLU A 93 -12.26 8.60 11.65
C GLU A 93 -11.80 7.89 12.94
N ASP A 94 -12.60 7.95 14.01
CA ASP A 94 -12.31 7.22 15.24
C ASP A 94 -12.44 5.70 15.02
N ASP A 95 -13.42 5.24 14.23
CA ASP A 95 -13.51 3.83 13.82
C ASP A 95 -12.27 3.40 13.03
N LYS A 96 -11.86 4.19 12.03
CA LYS A 96 -10.68 3.91 11.21
C LYS A 96 -9.39 3.89 12.05
N SER A 97 -9.23 4.85 12.95
CA SER A 97 -8.11 4.90 13.89
C SER A 97 -8.07 3.67 14.80
N ASN A 98 -9.23 3.21 15.28
CA ASN A 98 -9.33 2.02 16.11
C ASN A 98 -9.05 0.74 15.31
N ILE A 99 -9.51 0.66 14.05
CA ILE A 99 -9.18 -0.43 13.12
C ILE A 99 -7.66 -0.52 12.94
N ASP A 100 -7.00 0.60 12.65
CA ASP A 100 -5.55 0.64 12.46
C ASP A 100 -4.79 0.25 13.73
N HIS A 101 -5.28 0.67 14.89
CA HIS A 101 -4.71 0.27 16.18
C HIS A 101 -4.83 -1.25 16.40
N ILE A 102 -6.00 -1.82 16.18
CA ILE A 102 -6.24 -3.27 16.32
C ILE A 102 -5.44 -4.06 15.27
N TYR A 103 -5.39 -3.57 14.03
CA TYR A 103 -4.55 -4.15 12.99
C TYR A 103 -3.10 -4.26 13.45
N THR A 104 -2.58 -3.17 13.97
CA THR A 104 -1.20 -3.10 14.48
C THR A 104 -0.96 -4.08 15.65
N MET A 105 -1.92 -4.21 16.57
CA MET A 105 -1.80 -5.17 17.67
C MET A 105 -1.81 -6.63 17.17
N ILE A 106 -2.68 -6.98 16.23
CA ILE A 106 -2.77 -8.33 15.68
C ILE A 106 -1.53 -8.63 14.82
N ALA A 107 -1.14 -7.71 13.95
CA ALA A 107 0.05 -7.83 13.09
C ALA A 107 1.33 -7.88 13.93
N GLY A 108 1.44 -7.07 14.98
CA GLY A 108 2.56 -7.10 15.91
C GLY A 108 2.72 -8.43 16.64
N SER A 109 1.62 -9.12 16.91
CA SER A 109 1.64 -10.48 17.47
C SER A 109 2.12 -11.52 16.44
N ALA A 110 2.01 -11.22 15.15
CA ALA A 110 2.44 -12.07 14.03
C ALA A 110 3.82 -11.68 13.45
N GLY A 111 4.49 -10.68 14.02
CA GLY A 111 5.82 -10.19 13.61
C GLY A 111 5.84 -8.83 12.92
N GLY A 112 4.79 -8.00 13.01
CA GLY A 112 4.71 -6.91 12.09
C GLY A 112 4.50 -5.51 12.57
N GLY A 113 3.64 -4.89 13.03
CA GLY A 113 3.48 -3.45 13.17
C GLY A 113 3.55 -2.91 14.60
N SER A 114 4.01 -1.70 14.77
CA SER A 114 3.92 -1.01 16.05
C SER A 114 3.35 0.39 15.89
N TYR A 115 2.49 0.79 16.81
CA TYR A 115 1.96 2.15 16.92
C TYR A 115 2.64 2.86 18.09
N ASP A 116 3.23 4.02 17.84
CA ASP A 116 3.91 4.82 18.88
C ASP A 116 3.28 6.21 19.09
N GLY A 117 2.07 6.42 18.58
CA GLY A 117 1.31 7.65 18.71
C GLY A 117 1.53 8.69 17.61
N GLU A 118 2.63 8.61 16.87
CA GLU A 118 2.95 9.55 15.78
C GLU A 118 2.72 8.95 14.40
N TYR A 119 2.87 7.62 14.26
CA TYR A 119 2.79 6.93 12.97
C TYR A 119 2.45 5.46 13.14
N LEU A 120 1.94 4.85 12.06
CA LEU A 120 1.70 3.42 11.96
C LEU A 120 2.75 2.76 11.08
N ARG A 121 3.35 1.68 11.56
CA ARG A 121 4.17 0.80 10.73
C ARG A 121 3.30 -0.26 10.08
N GLY A 122 3.62 -0.60 8.83
CA GLY A 122 3.05 -1.77 8.17
C GLY A 122 3.52 -3.07 8.83
N GLY A 123 2.70 -4.10 8.74
CA GLY A 123 2.96 -5.38 9.40
C GLY A 123 3.51 -6.46 8.48
N GLY A 124 3.67 -6.19 7.19
CA GLY A 124 4.13 -7.15 6.19
C GLY A 124 5.66 -7.22 6.09
N ALA A 125 6.14 -8.29 5.45
CA ALA A 125 7.54 -8.46 5.04
C ALA A 125 7.62 -8.96 3.58
N SER A 126 6.59 -8.68 2.77
CA SER A 126 6.57 -9.08 1.37
C SER A 126 7.53 -8.24 0.54
N ILE A 127 8.31 -8.91 -0.30
CA ILE A 127 9.12 -8.28 -1.34
C ILE A 127 8.41 -8.25 -2.70
N ASP A 128 7.27 -8.89 -2.82
CA ASP A 128 6.49 -8.93 -4.05
C ASP A 128 5.77 -7.59 -4.25
N LEU A 129 5.72 -7.13 -5.48
CA LEU A 129 4.91 -5.99 -5.88
C LEU A 129 3.54 -6.52 -6.32
N ASP A 130 2.50 -6.00 -5.70
CA ASP A 130 1.13 -6.32 -6.07
C ASP A 130 0.46 -5.08 -6.66
N ILE A 131 0.04 -5.18 -7.91
CA ILE A 131 -0.70 -4.15 -8.64
C ILE A 131 -2.11 -4.61 -9.02
N SER A 132 -2.57 -5.72 -8.46
CA SER A 132 -3.89 -6.29 -8.78
C SER A 132 -5.05 -5.35 -8.44
N THR A 133 -4.81 -4.40 -7.53
CA THR A 133 -5.79 -3.38 -7.12
C THR A 133 -5.61 -2.04 -7.82
N PHE A 134 -4.67 -1.92 -8.76
CA PHE A 134 -4.52 -0.70 -9.56
C PHE A 134 -5.75 -0.46 -10.41
N THR A 135 -6.15 0.80 -10.53
CA THR A 135 -7.32 1.22 -11.30
C THR A 135 -7.06 1.20 -12.80
N ASP A 136 -5.85 1.61 -13.22
CA ASP A 136 -5.36 1.56 -14.60
C ASP A 136 -3.83 1.42 -14.64
N PRO A 137 -3.31 0.19 -14.60
CA PRO A 137 -1.85 -0.04 -14.64
C PRO A 137 -1.16 0.46 -15.92
N SER A 138 -1.92 0.72 -17.00
CA SER A 138 -1.37 1.19 -18.26
C SER A 138 -0.97 2.67 -18.23
N THR A 139 -1.42 3.42 -17.25
CA THR A 139 -1.11 4.84 -17.05
C THR A 139 -0.44 5.07 -15.69
N LYS A 140 0.24 6.20 -15.55
CA LYS A 140 0.69 6.69 -14.25
C LYS A 140 -0.33 7.69 -13.75
N ASN A 141 -1.14 7.28 -12.77
CA ASN A 141 -2.25 8.07 -12.25
C ASN A 141 -2.22 8.19 -10.72
N ALA A 142 -2.91 9.19 -10.20
CA ALA A 142 -2.92 9.54 -8.79
C ALA A 142 -3.48 8.41 -7.90
N ALA A 143 -4.57 7.78 -8.32
CA ALA A 143 -5.20 6.70 -7.56
C ALA A 143 -4.24 5.52 -7.36
N ASP A 144 -3.56 5.12 -8.43
CA ASP A 144 -2.61 4.00 -8.36
C ASP A 144 -1.32 4.37 -7.61
N LEU A 145 -0.92 5.65 -7.61
CA LEU A 145 0.16 6.12 -6.73
C LEU A 145 -0.22 5.97 -5.25
N ALA A 146 -1.44 6.31 -4.87
CA ALA A 146 -1.93 6.14 -3.51
C ALA A 146 -1.99 4.65 -3.11
N ILE A 147 -2.44 3.79 -4.02
CA ILE A 147 -2.45 2.32 -3.83
C ILE A 147 -1.03 1.78 -3.67
N TYR A 148 -0.10 2.18 -4.54
CA TYR A 148 1.30 1.76 -4.48
C TYR A 148 1.96 2.17 -3.15
N ALA A 149 1.75 3.42 -2.72
CA ALA A 149 2.27 3.90 -1.45
C ALA A 149 1.67 3.11 -0.25
N THR A 150 0.38 2.83 -0.30
CA THR A 150 -0.31 2.01 0.70
C THR A 150 0.27 0.60 0.75
N HIS A 151 0.47 -0.04 -0.41
CA HIS A 151 1.12 -1.35 -0.50
C HIS A 151 2.55 -1.34 0.09
N ALA A 152 3.34 -0.31 -0.19
CA ALA A 152 4.68 -0.17 0.38
C ALA A 152 4.64 -0.07 1.91
N TRP A 153 3.67 0.66 2.47
CA TRP A 153 3.45 0.72 3.91
C TRP A 153 2.99 -0.62 4.48
N GLU A 154 1.98 -1.25 3.92
CA GLU A 154 1.44 -2.54 4.39
C GLU A 154 2.49 -3.65 4.33
N SER A 155 3.36 -3.63 3.33
CA SER A 155 4.48 -4.56 3.17
C SER A 155 5.70 -4.21 4.06
N GLY A 156 5.63 -3.15 4.86
CA GLY A 156 6.68 -2.80 5.83
C GLY A 156 8.02 -2.41 5.19
N TRP A 157 8.00 -1.70 4.05
CA TRP A 157 9.23 -1.30 3.38
C TRP A 157 10.14 -0.47 4.28
N GLY A 158 11.44 -0.75 4.19
CA GLY A 158 12.46 -0.02 4.93
C GLY A 158 12.80 1.32 4.29
N TYR A 159 13.58 2.12 5.02
CA TYR A 159 14.16 3.34 4.49
C TYR A 159 15.67 3.20 4.33
N VAL A 160 16.13 3.39 3.08
CA VAL A 160 17.56 3.55 2.76
C VAL A 160 17.70 4.66 1.74
N TRP A 161 18.52 5.65 2.05
CA TRP A 161 18.74 6.80 1.19
C TRP A 161 19.18 6.40 -0.21
N GLY A 162 18.51 6.98 -1.24
CA GLY A 162 18.78 6.71 -2.64
C GLY A 162 18.19 5.40 -3.17
N THR A 163 17.31 4.72 -2.42
CA THR A 163 16.51 3.60 -2.93
C THR A 163 15.11 4.05 -3.33
N TYR A 164 14.43 3.27 -4.16
CA TYR A 164 13.15 3.63 -4.78
C TYR A 164 12.22 2.41 -4.95
N GLY A 165 12.16 1.56 -3.94
CA GLY A 165 11.40 0.31 -3.97
C GLY A 165 12.24 -0.92 -4.31
N ASN A 166 13.55 -0.79 -4.30
CA ASN A 166 14.48 -1.90 -4.56
C ASN A 166 14.44 -2.93 -3.42
N VAL A 167 14.60 -4.20 -3.76
CA VAL A 167 15.01 -5.21 -2.77
C VAL A 167 16.47 -4.92 -2.36
N LEU A 168 16.68 -4.68 -1.08
CA LEU A 168 18.00 -4.36 -0.53
C LEU A 168 18.87 -5.60 -0.43
N THR A 169 19.61 -5.90 -1.48
CA THR A 169 20.63 -6.97 -1.49
C THR A 169 21.93 -6.50 -0.83
N ASP A 170 22.81 -7.45 -0.44
CA ASP A 170 24.15 -7.10 0.09
C ASP A 170 24.92 -6.19 -0.88
N SER A 171 24.84 -6.44 -2.19
CA SER A 171 25.53 -5.63 -3.20
C SER A 171 24.94 -4.22 -3.29
N LEU A 172 23.61 -4.07 -3.26
CA LEU A 172 22.98 -2.75 -3.26
C LEU A 172 23.31 -2.00 -1.97
N PHE A 173 23.27 -2.70 -0.83
CA PHE A 173 23.63 -2.09 0.45
C PHE A 173 25.08 -1.59 0.47
N ALA A 174 26.04 -2.40 -0.01
CA ALA A 174 27.43 -1.99 -0.10
C ALA A 174 27.61 -0.76 -1.02
N TYR A 175 26.90 -0.75 -2.17
CA TYR A 175 26.91 0.41 -3.07
C TYR A 175 26.33 1.67 -2.40
N LYS A 176 25.23 1.56 -1.64
CA LYS A 176 24.64 2.70 -0.93
C LYS A 176 25.49 3.19 0.25
N LEU A 177 26.23 2.30 0.90
CA LEU A 177 27.23 2.67 1.92
C LEU A 177 28.36 3.54 1.33
N GLU A 178 28.85 3.17 0.15
CA GLU A 178 29.89 3.93 -0.55
C GLU A 178 29.33 5.27 -1.06
N GLN A 179 28.12 5.26 -1.62
CA GLN A 179 27.49 6.45 -2.19
C GLN A 179 27.07 7.49 -1.12
N TYR A 180 26.62 7.04 0.05
CA TYR A 180 26.08 7.87 1.12
C TYR A 180 26.66 7.52 2.49
N PRO A 181 27.97 7.74 2.71
CA PRO A 181 28.62 7.30 3.95
C PRO A 181 28.02 7.93 5.22
N ASP A 182 27.57 9.20 5.16
CA ASP A 182 26.97 9.88 6.31
C ASP A 182 25.51 9.44 6.53
N GLY A 183 24.72 9.32 5.45
CA GLY A 183 23.30 9.00 5.50
C GLY A 183 23.03 7.51 5.74
N VAL A 184 23.74 6.63 5.04
CA VAL A 184 23.59 5.16 5.14
C VAL A 184 24.59 4.57 6.12
N GLY A 185 25.84 5.02 6.08
CA GLY A 185 26.92 4.50 6.92
C GLY A 185 26.67 4.68 8.41
N THR A 186 26.15 5.83 8.83
CA THR A 186 25.76 6.09 10.24
C THR A 186 24.75 5.08 10.78
N TYR A 187 23.94 4.49 9.91
CA TYR A 187 22.88 3.53 10.27
C TYR A 187 23.15 2.11 9.75
N ALA A 188 24.39 1.81 9.34
CA ALA A 188 24.72 0.55 8.65
C ALA A 188 24.27 -0.71 9.40
N ASP A 189 24.56 -0.78 10.71
CA ASP A 189 24.18 -1.93 11.54
C ASP A 189 22.65 -2.05 11.67
N PHE A 190 21.96 -0.91 11.82
CA PHE A 190 20.50 -0.89 11.90
C PHE A 190 19.88 -1.36 10.57
N ILE A 191 20.35 -0.84 9.44
CA ILE A 191 19.88 -1.20 8.10
C ILE A 191 20.09 -2.68 7.84
N ARG A 192 21.28 -3.20 8.17
CA ARG A 192 21.60 -4.62 8.02
C ARG A 192 20.68 -5.51 8.84
N ALA A 193 20.38 -5.10 10.06
CA ALA A 193 19.56 -5.90 10.98
C ALA A 193 18.05 -5.85 10.65
N ASN A 194 17.57 -4.77 10.02
CA ASN A 194 16.12 -4.53 9.89
C ASN A 194 15.64 -4.49 8.43
N TRP A 195 16.48 -4.07 7.47
CA TRP A 195 16.03 -3.81 6.11
C TRP A 195 16.67 -4.68 5.04
N LEU A 196 17.79 -5.35 5.34
CA LEU A 196 18.46 -6.22 4.38
C LEU A 196 17.55 -7.39 3.97
N GLY A 197 17.44 -7.63 2.67
CA GLY A 197 16.55 -8.63 2.09
C GLY A 197 15.12 -8.15 1.84
N GLY A 198 14.70 -7.03 2.45
CA GLY A 198 13.39 -6.40 2.22
C GLY A 198 13.43 -5.33 1.14
N ARG A 199 12.27 -4.80 0.75
CA ARG A 199 12.20 -3.61 -0.10
C ARG A 199 12.49 -2.34 0.69
N THR A 200 13.16 -1.40 0.05
CA THR A 200 13.53 -0.12 0.65
C THR A 200 13.31 1.03 -0.31
N THR A 201 13.01 2.20 0.25
CA THR A 201 12.85 3.45 -0.48
C THR A 201 13.30 4.62 0.39
N ASP A 202 13.64 5.76 -0.20
CA ASP A 202 13.66 7.04 0.51
C ASP A 202 12.35 7.82 0.27
N CYS A 203 12.25 9.04 0.82
CA CYS A 203 11.00 9.79 0.78
C CYS A 203 10.50 10.04 -0.67
N VAL A 204 11.36 10.55 -1.54
CA VAL A 204 11.01 10.80 -2.93
C VAL A 204 11.10 9.53 -3.78
N GLY A 205 11.90 8.57 -3.35
CA GLY A 205 12.02 7.25 -3.98
C GLY A 205 10.71 6.48 -3.98
N LEU A 206 9.85 6.68 -2.96
CA LEU A 206 8.52 6.09 -2.92
C LEU A 206 7.67 6.52 -4.13
N ILE A 207 7.69 7.79 -4.49
CA ILE A 207 6.98 8.34 -5.65
C ILE A 207 7.67 7.90 -6.96
N LYS A 208 9.00 8.03 -7.02
CA LYS A 208 9.78 7.63 -8.20
C LYS A 208 9.64 6.13 -8.48
N GLY A 209 9.60 5.32 -7.45
CA GLY A 209 9.40 3.87 -7.59
C GLY A 209 8.09 3.53 -8.31
N TYR A 210 7.01 4.23 -8.01
CA TYR A 210 5.76 4.10 -8.76
C TYR A 210 5.92 4.59 -10.21
N GLY A 211 6.51 5.77 -10.41
CA GLY A 211 6.73 6.31 -11.75
C GLY A 211 7.57 5.39 -12.63
N TRP A 212 8.57 4.73 -12.06
CA TRP A 212 9.50 3.84 -12.75
C TRP A 212 9.07 2.38 -12.79
N LEU A 213 7.94 2.04 -12.18
CA LEU A 213 7.39 0.68 -12.18
C LEU A 213 6.93 0.30 -13.59
N ASP A 214 7.40 -0.83 -14.07
CA ASP A 214 6.87 -1.51 -15.24
C ASP A 214 5.74 -2.46 -14.78
N PRO A 215 4.49 -2.23 -15.18
CA PRO A 215 3.36 -3.02 -14.71
C PRO A 215 3.34 -4.45 -15.30
N ASP A 216 3.98 -4.68 -16.45
CA ASP A 216 3.98 -5.99 -17.10
C ASP A 216 4.99 -6.94 -16.45
N THR A 217 6.14 -6.41 -16.01
CA THR A 217 7.23 -7.20 -15.43
C THR A 217 7.36 -7.07 -13.92
N LEU A 218 6.61 -6.14 -13.30
CA LEU A 218 6.70 -5.77 -11.90
C LEU A 218 8.14 -5.39 -11.46
N THR A 219 8.89 -4.80 -12.38
CA THR A 219 10.25 -4.30 -12.12
C THR A 219 10.26 -2.78 -12.02
N ILE A 220 11.14 -2.26 -11.17
CA ILE A 220 11.32 -0.81 -11.02
C ILE A 220 12.66 -0.45 -11.64
N GLY A 221 12.60 0.13 -12.84
CA GLY A 221 13.77 0.54 -13.62
C GLY A 221 14.14 2.00 -13.32
N TYR A 222 15.43 2.27 -12.99
CA TYR A 222 15.88 3.64 -12.73
C TYR A 222 15.65 4.56 -13.95
N ALA A 223 15.00 5.71 -13.68
CA ALA A 223 14.72 6.77 -14.66
C ALA A 223 13.94 6.30 -15.91
N THR A 224 13.06 5.31 -15.77
CA THR A 224 12.18 4.81 -16.84
C THR A 224 10.86 5.60 -16.90
N ASN A 225 10.04 5.31 -17.91
CA ASN A 225 8.67 5.86 -18.07
C ASN A 225 8.61 7.41 -18.11
N GLY A 226 9.71 8.08 -18.46
CA GLY A 226 9.77 9.53 -18.61
C GLY A 226 9.88 10.32 -17.30
N MET A 227 9.75 9.71 -16.14
CA MET A 227 9.93 10.39 -14.84
C MET A 227 11.43 10.56 -14.54
N PRO A 228 11.93 11.81 -14.39
CA PRO A 228 13.33 12.06 -14.07
C PRO A 228 13.67 11.73 -12.62
N ASP A 229 14.97 11.58 -12.33
CA ASP A 229 15.46 11.44 -10.96
C ASP A 229 15.55 12.81 -10.26
N LEU A 230 14.49 13.19 -9.58
CA LEU A 230 14.39 14.44 -8.82
C LEU A 230 14.47 14.15 -7.32
N GLY A 231 15.07 15.09 -6.57
CA GLY A 231 14.96 15.15 -5.13
C GLY A 231 13.61 15.72 -4.69
N ALA A 232 13.26 15.58 -3.39
CA ALA A 232 11.96 16.06 -2.87
C ALA A 232 11.72 17.56 -3.14
N ASN A 233 12.73 18.40 -2.93
CA ASN A 233 12.63 19.83 -3.19
C ASN A 233 12.51 20.14 -4.68
N GLN A 234 13.26 19.42 -5.52
CA GLN A 234 13.18 19.60 -6.96
C GLN A 234 11.80 19.21 -7.50
N MET A 235 11.23 18.13 -7.00
CA MET A 235 9.88 17.67 -7.37
C MET A 235 8.82 18.73 -7.01
N TYR A 236 8.93 19.35 -5.83
CA TYR A 236 8.07 20.46 -5.44
C TYR A 236 8.26 21.70 -6.34
N TYR A 237 9.50 22.14 -6.56
CA TYR A 237 9.77 23.34 -7.36
C TYR A 237 9.47 23.19 -8.85
N SER A 238 9.42 21.97 -9.38
CA SER A 238 9.05 21.70 -10.77
C SER A 238 7.54 21.52 -10.99
N ALA A 239 6.75 21.38 -9.92
CA ALA A 239 5.31 21.14 -10.02
C ALA A 239 4.56 22.33 -10.63
N SER A 240 3.77 22.07 -11.67
CA SER A 240 2.92 23.07 -12.33
C SER A 240 1.67 23.41 -11.52
N VAL A 241 1.20 22.46 -10.68
CA VAL A 241 0.04 22.60 -9.81
C VAL A 241 0.45 22.30 -8.38
N SER A 242 0.35 23.30 -7.52
CA SER A 242 0.68 23.18 -6.09
C SER A 242 0.01 24.30 -5.29
N GLY A 243 -0.04 24.16 -3.99
CA GLY A 243 -0.59 25.19 -3.09
C GLY A 243 -0.20 24.96 -1.63
N PRO A 244 -0.48 25.96 -0.76
CA PRO A 244 -0.35 25.78 0.68
C PRO A 244 -1.21 24.62 1.18
N ILE A 245 -0.74 23.91 2.20
CA ILE A 245 -1.38 22.69 2.69
C ILE A 245 -2.86 22.88 3.08
N GLU A 246 -3.23 24.06 3.55
CA GLU A 246 -4.60 24.42 3.94
C GLU A 246 -5.57 24.48 2.75
N THR A 247 -5.05 24.56 1.52
CA THR A 247 -5.82 24.60 0.28
C THR A 247 -5.88 23.26 -0.44
N MET A 248 -5.32 22.22 0.15
CA MET A 248 -5.20 20.91 -0.49
C MET A 248 -6.57 20.31 -0.77
N PRO A 249 -6.86 19.91 -2.03
CA PRO A 249 -8.06 19.13 -2.32
C PRO A 249 -7.95 17.72 -1.73
N ASP A 250 -9.09 17.13 -1.40
CA ASP A 250 -9.14 15.75 -0.90
C ASP A 250 -9.01 14.75 -2.06
N THR A 251 -7.83 14.71 -2.66
CA THR A 251 -7.51 13.87 -3.82
C THR A 251 -6.38 12.92 -3.48
N PRO A 252 -6.64 11.61 -3.27
CA PRO A 252 -5.60 10.62 -3.07
C PRO A 252 -4.59 10.60 -4.21
N GLY A 253 -3.30 10.45 -3.88
CA GLY A 253 -2.21 10.51 -4.84
C GLY A 253 -1.54 11.87 -4.97
N LEU A 254 -2.11 12.94 -4.40
CA LEU A 254 -1.38 14.19 -4.24
C LEU A 254 -0.14 13.96 -3.38
N ALA A 255 0.94 14.66 -3.71
CA ALA A 255 2.09 14.70 -2.83
C ALA A 255 1.92 15.83 -1.80
N VAL A 256 2.43 15.59 -0.59
CA VAL A 256 2.56 16.61 0.46
C VAL A 256 4.04 16.82 0.74
N TRP A 257 4.41 18.08 0.97
CA TRP A 257 5.81 18.47 1.03
C TRP A 257 6.08 19.47 2.15
N HIS A 258 7.26 19.36 2.74
CA HIS A 258 7.97 20.40 3.44
C HIS A 258 9.45 20.34 3.03
N ASP A 259 10.23 21.36 3.33
CA ASP A 259 11.64 21.43 2.91
C ASP A 259 12.40 20.14 3.27
N GLY A 260 12.96 19.51 2.23
CA GLY A 260 13.74 18.27 2.32
C GLY A 260 12.94 16.98 2.44
N HIS A 261 11.59 17.01 2.45
CA HIS A 261 10.78 15.79 2.62
C HIS A 261 9.47 15.83 1.82
N ILE A 262 8.99 14.64 1.44
CA ILE A 262 7.77 14.47 0.65
C ILE A 262 7.08 13.17 1.02
N GLY A 263 5.74 13.16 0.96
CA GLY A 263 4.89 11.99 1.18
C GLY A 263 3.75 11.94 0.17
N VAL A 264 2.98 10.86 0.20
CA VAL A 264 1.82 10.64 -0.67
C VAL A 264 0.55 10.68 0.17
N TYR A 265 -0.34 11.60 -0.12
CA TYR A 265 -1.67 11.66 0.48
C TYR A 265 -2.53 10.51 -0.05
N ILE A 266 -3.17 9.77 0.85
CA ILE A 266 -3.96 8.59 0.50
C ILE A 266 -5.46 8.75 0.77
N GLY A 267 -5.91 9.99 1.08
CA GLY A 267 -7.28 10.27 1.47
C GLY A 267 -7.48 10.26 2.98
N ASP A 268 -8.66 10.69 3.41
CA ASP A 268 -9.11 10.64 4.81
C ASP A 268 -8.15 11.29 5.83
N GLY A 269 -7.36 12.28 5.41
CA GLY A 269 -6.40 12.96 6.28
C GLY A 269 -5.15 12.14 6.60
N TYR A 270 -4.80 11.14 5.79
CA TYR A 270 -3.63 10.30 5.97
C TYR A 270 -2.60 10.43 4.85
N VAL A 271 -1.35 10.25 5.22
CA VAL A 271 -0.18 10.29 4.33
C VAL A 271 0.63 9.02 4.51
N ILE A 272 1.11 8.45 3.42
CA ILE A 272 2.19 7.45 3.43
C ILE A 272 3.49 8.18 3.12
N GLU A 273 4.48 8.00 3.97
CA GLU A 273 5.80 8.58 3.80
C GLU A 273 6.90 7.57 4.14
N ALA A 274 7.99 7.58 3.40
CA ALA A 274 9.22 6.93 3.84
C ALA A 274 9.92 7.93 4.79
N MET A 275 9.70 7.75 6.10
CA MET A 275 9.97 8.78 7.11
C MET A 275 11.46 8.96 7.38
N ASN A 276 12.14 7.91 7.73
CA ASN A 276 13.59 7.88 7.99
C ASN A 276 14.09 6.43 8.17
N THR A 277 15.40 6.27 8.29
CA THR A 277 16.04 4.95 8.38
C THR A 277 15.51 4.06 9.51
N LYS A 278 15.13 4.64 10.65
CA LYS A 278 14.66 3.84 11.80
C LYS A 278 13.17 3.47 11.70
N LYS A 279 12.41 4.24 10.94
CA LYS A 279 10.95 4.11 10.86
C LYS A 279 10.50 3.35 9.60
N GLY A 280 11.23 3.48 8.48
CA GLY A 280 10.83 2.92 7.19
C GLY A 280 9.66 3.68 6.57
N VAL A 281 8.84 2.99 5.80
CA VAL A 281 7.58 3.51 5.24
C VAL A 281 6.49 3.40 6.30
N VAL A 282 5.81 4.51 6.56
CA VAL A 282 4.82 4.64 7.63
C VAL A 282 3.59 5.39 7.15
N LYS A 283 2.47 5.17 7.83
CA LYS A 283 1.24 5.94 7.70
C LYS A 283 1.17 6.97 8.82
N THR A 284 0.98 8.23 8.46
CA THR A 284 0.89 9.35 9.39
C THR A 284 -0.39 10.15 9.15
N LYS A 285 -0.83 10.91 10.15
CA LYS A 285 -1.88 11.91 9.93
C LYS A 285 -1.30 13.09 9.15
N LEU A 286 -2.08 13.66 8.25
CA LEU A 286 -1.73 14.90 7.55
C LEU A 286 -1.54 16.03 8.55
N GLU A 287 -2.50 16.16 9.49
CA GLU A 287 -2.48 17.17 10.54
C GLU A 287 -1.36 16.91 11.56
N GLY A 288 -0.68 17.97 11.98
CA GLY A 288 0.37 17.91 12.99
C GLY A 288 1.73 17.40 12.50
N ARG A 289 1.83 16.99 11.23
CA ARG A 289 3.06 16.45 10.65
C ARG A 289 4.00 17.51 10.07
N GLY A 290 3.55 18.78 10.02
CA GLY A 290 4.37 19.91 9.57
C GLY A 290 4.48 20.04 8.06
N TRP A 291 3.59 19.39 7.29
CA TRP A 291 3.46 19.62 5.86
C TRP A 291 3.12 21.09 5.60
N THR A 292 3.77 21.70 4.61
CA THR A 292 3.58 23.12 4.27
C THR A 292 2.86 23.32 2.96
N HIS A 293 3.03 22.39 2.01
CA HIS A 293 2.44 22.49 0.68
C HIS A 293 1.97 21.11 0.20
N TRP A 294 1.07 21.15 -0.76
CA TRP A 294 0.69 20.02 -1.59
C TRP A 294 1.05 20.28 -3.06
N LEU A 295 1.18 19.23 -3.85
CA LEU A 295 1.46 19.32 -5.28
C LEU A 295 0.93 18.12 -6.05
N GLU A 296 0.63 18.36 -7.34
CA GLU A 296 0.51 17.31 -8.35
C GLU A 296 1.91 16.96 -8.86
N ILE A 297 2.20 15.68 -8.96
CA ILE A 297 3.45 15.21 -9.55
C ILE A 297 3.34 15.32 -11.07
N GLU A 298 4.20 16.09 -11.71
CA GLU A 298 4.13 16.46 -13.13
C GLU A 298 4.03 15.26 -14.09
N TYR A 299 4.49 14.09 -13.67
CA TYR A 299 4.50 12.86 -14.48
C TYR A 299 3.38 11.88 -14.12
N ILE A 300 2.39 12.33 -13.38
CA ILE A 300 1.25 11.55 -12.89
C ILE A 300 -0.04 12.22 -13.34
N ASN A 301 -0.98 11.44 -13.86
CA ASN A 301 -2.29 11.95 -14.26
C ASN A 301 -3.20 12.08 -13.04
N TYR A 302 -3.85 13.24 -12.92
CA TYR A 302 -4.82 13.60 -11.86
C TYR A 302 -6.25 13.80 -12.39
N ASP A 303 -6.47 13.60 -13.71
CA ASP A 303 -7.78 13.75 -14.35
C ASP A 303 -8.71 12.54 -14.13
#